data_6c87e4f0a7ecaff152558305d1c26fc1
#
_entry.id   6c87e4f0a7ecaff152558305d1c26fc1
#
_cell.length_a   1.000
_cell.length_b   1.000
_cell.length_c   1.000
_cell.angle_alpha   90.00
_cell.angle_beta   90.00
_cell.angle_gamma   90.00
#
_symmetry.space_group_name_H-M   'P 1'
#
loop_
_entity.id
_entity.type
_entity.pdbx_description
1 polymer ?
#
loop_
_entity_poly.entity_id
_entity_poly.type
_entity_poly.pdbx_seq_one_letter_code
_entity_poly.pdbx_strand_id
1 'polypeptide(L)'
;MNKTVYIPLDIEKEGKNYLIERGYHLKIAKNVEKQTLINDIKNCDAILTRSNAMIDADVIKAAKNVKVISKYGVGLNNIDVKTATEHGIYVTNTPEANANVVAEHVMALMLNLSKKIMIMDKELRGGNFDIRNVVYSEDLEGKTLGIIGLGRIGKLVAKKAYKGFKMKVLGYDPYVEHFPSMIKRKDQLEEVLQKSDFISLHLPLLESTKHIISSNEFKLMKDSAFFINTSRGGTVDEKALVEALKTNEIAGAGLDVFEMEPPNTKAELFSLDNIIVTPHSAALSKEGSIKMSVHAAMQVDQVLKGEKPSWPVNNVEQYLYGG
;
A
#
# COMPACT_ATOMS: atom_id res chain seq x y z
N MET A 1 14.68 -6.43 -33.83
CA MET A 1 15.71 -6.54 -32.76
C MET A 1 15.01 -7.07 -31.51
N ASN A 2 15.59 -8.08 -30.85
CA ASN A 2 15.02 -8.57 -29.58
C ASN A 2 15.21 -7.50 -28.49
N LYS A 3 14.10 -6.89 -28.02
CA LYS A 3 14.16 -5.89 -26.96
C LYS A 3 14.40 -6.56 -25.61
N THR A 4 15.18 -5.90 -24.75
CA THR A 4 15.59 -6.42 -23.44
C THR A 4 14.83 -5.72 -22.31
N VAL A 5 14.18 -6.50 -21.44
CA VAL A 5 13.51 -6.04 -20.23
C VAL A 5 14.40 -6.34 -19.02
N TYR A 6 14.77 -5.29 -18.30
CA TYR A 6 15.56 -5.40 -17.07
C TYR A 6 14.66 -5.58 -15.85
N ILE A 7 14.96 -6.58 -15.03
CA ILE A 7 14.22 -6.93 -13.83
C ILE A 7 15.18 -6.90 -12.64
N PRO A 8 15.23 -5.77 -11.90
CA PRO A 8 16.13 -5.61 -10.75
C PRO A 8 15.91 -6.62 -9.61
N LEU A 9 14.68 -7.05 -9.41
CA LEU A 9 14.31 -8.06 -8.43
C LEU A 9 13.27 -9.00 -9.06
N ASP A 10 13.49 -10.30 -8.95
CA ASP A 10 12.67 -11.31 -9.63
C ASP A 10 11.17 -11.19 -9.34
N ILE A 11 10.37 -11.57 -10.30
CA ILE A 11 8.91 -11.50 -10.30
C ILE A 11 8.33 -12.90 -10.55
N GLU A 12 7.02 -13.06 -10.39
CA GLU A 12 6.32 -14.32 -10.63
C GLU A 12 6.50 -14.78 -12.07
N LYS A 13 6.55 -16.10 -12.23
CA LYS A 13 6.79 -16.76 -13.53
C LYS A 13 5.79 -16.37 -14.61
N GLU A 14 4.54 -16.07 -14.22
CA GLU A 14 3.47 -15.69 -15.14
C GLU A 14 3.79 -14.38 -15.88
N GLY A 15 4.32 -13.36 -15.18
CA GLY A 15 4.77 -12.12 -15.81
C GLY A 15 6.01 -12.29 -16.67
N LYS A 16 6.97 -13.15 -16.24
CA LYS A 16 8.13 -13.51 -17.05
C LYS A 16 7.72 -14.25 -18.32
N ASN A 17 6.86 -15.26 -18.21
CA ASN A 17 6.36 -16.00 -19.34
C ASN A 17 5.61 -15.09 -20.31
N TYR A 18 4.78 -14.17 -19.82
CA TYR A 18 4.08 -13.18 -20.67
C TYR A 18 5.04 -12.42 -21.58
N LEU A 19 6.21 -12.00 -21.07
CA LEU A 19 7.23 -11.27 -21.83
C LEU A 19 8.02 -12.21 -22.77
N ILE A 20 8.40 -13.39 -22.30
CA ILE A 20 9.17 -14.39 -23.10
C ILE A 20 8.36 -14.83 -24.32
N GLU A 21 7.07 -15.14 -24.14
CA GLU A 21 6.17 -15.56 -25.23
C GLU A 21 5.99 -14.48 -26.31
N ARG A 22 6.27 -13.21 -25.97
CA ARG A 22 6.26 -12.07 -26.89
C ARG A 22 7.63 -11.73 -27.48
N GLY A 23 8.62 -12.57 -27.23
CA GLY A 23 9.95 -12.46 -27.80
C GLY A 23 10.88 -11.46 -27.10
N TYR A 24 10.57 -11.04 -25.88
CA TYR A 24 11.46 -10.18 -25.08
C TYR A 24 12.56 -11.01 -24.41
N HIS A 25 13.78 -10.45 -24.40
CA HIS A 25 14.87 -10.98 -23.60
C HIS A 25 14.78 -10.42 -22.17
N LEU A 26 14.88 -11.31 -21.16
CA LEU A 26 14.83 -10.88 -19.76
C LEU A 26 16.25 -10.85 -19.17
N LYS A 27 16.63 -9.71 -18.59
CA LYS A 27 17.85 -9.55 -17.82
C LYS A 27 17.50 -9.36 -16.36
N ILE A 28 17.71 -10.40 -15.54
CA ILE A 28 17.47 -10.36 -14.09
C ILE A 28 18.77 -9.94 -13.40
N ALA A 29 18.70 -8.95 -12.52
CA ALA A 29 19.87 -8.48 -11.78
C ALA A 29 20.35 -9.50 -10.74
N LYS A 30 21.63 -9.44 -10.42
CA LYS A 30 22.23 -10.24 -9.34
C LYS A 30 21.94 -9.65 -7.95
N ASN A 31 21.82 -8.34 -7.87
CA ASN A 31 21.48 -7.58 -6.65
C ASN A 31 20.85 -6.23 -7.04
N VAL A 32 20.40 -5.46 -6.05
CA VAL A 32 19.77 -4.15 -6.24
C VAL A 32 20.71 -2.97 -5.89
N GLU A 33 22.00 -3.22 -5.84
CA GLU A 33 22.99 -2.16 -5.59
C GLU A 33 22.99 -1.16 -6.74
N LYS A 34 23.07 0.12 -6.44
CA LYS A 34 22.99 1.22 -7.40
C LYS A 34 23.96 1.05 -8.58
N GLN A 35 25.23 0.64 -8.29
CA GLN A 35 26.23 0.46 -9.36
C GLN A 35 25.89 -0.70 -10.29
N THR A 36 25.30 -1.78 -9.75
CA THR A 36 24.80 -2.91 -10.55
C THR A 36 23.67 -2.44 -11.46
N LEU A 37 22.68 -1.71 -10.92
CA LEU A 37 21.58 -1.17 -11.70
C LEU A 37 22.08 -0.29 -12.85
N ILE A 38 22.98 0.66 -12.58
CA ILE A 38 23.58 1.57 -13.58
C ILE A 38 24.30 0.80 -14.70
N ASN A 39 25.04 -0.23 -14.35
CA ASN A 39 25.80 -1.01 -15.33
C ASN A 39 24.90 -1.89 -16.19
N ASP A 40 23.89 -2.49 -15.58
CA ASP A 40 23.03 -3.44 -16.24
C ASP A 40 22.01 -2.82 -17.18
N ILE A 41 21.56 -1.57 -16.89
CA ILE A 41 20.46 -0.92 -17.62
C ILE A 41 20.87 -0.32 -18.97
N LYS A 42 22.16 -0.09 -19.20
CA LYS A 42 22.68 0.68 -20.36
C LYS A 42 22.16 0.23 -21.72
N ASN A 43 21.91 -1.07 -21.88
CA ASN A 43 21.47 -1.67 -23.15
C ASN A 43 20.06 -2.31 -23.03
N CYS A 44 19.25 -1.85 -22.08
CA CYS A 44 17.90 -2.37 -21.88
C CYS A 44 16.85 -1.38 -22.43
N ASP A 45 15.70 -1.90 -22.86
CA ASP A 45 14.63 -1.14 -23.48
C ASP A 45 13.50 -0.82 -22.48
N ALA A 46 13.40 -1.58 -21.40
CA ALA A 46 12.41 -1.39 -20.34
C ALA A 46 12.96 -1.82 -18.98
N ILE A 47 12.36 -1.27 -17.91
CA ILE A 47 12.57 -1.71 -16.53
C ILE A 47 11.23 -2.21 -15.99
N LEU A 48 11.20 -3.41 -15.40
CA LEU A 48 10.09 -3.88 -14.58
C LEU A 48 10.61 -4.02 -13.14
N THR A 49 10.18 -3.12 -12.23
CA THR A 49 10.80 -2.99 -10.91
C THR A 49 9.83 -3.19 -9.75
N ARG A 50 10.34 -3.72 -8.65
CA ARG A 50 9.69 -3.83 -7.33
C ARG A 50 10.19 -2.71 -6.39
N SER A 51 9.66 -2.65 -5.16
CA SER A 51 9.94 -1.55 -4.22
C SER A 51 11.38 -1.51 -3.71
N ASN A 52 12.08 -2.65 -3.72
CA ASN A 52 13.42 -2.77 -3.13
C ASN A 52 14.55 -2.23 -4.00
N ALA A 53 14.28 -1.88 -5.27
CA ALA A 53 15.27 -1.29 -6.17
C ALA A 53 14.98 0.20 -6.34
N MET A 54 15.95 1.06 -5.99
CA MET A 54 15.86 2.50 -6.19
C MET A 54 16.20 2.86 -7.64
N ILE A 55 15.23 3.40 -8.35
CA ILE A 55 15.37 3.89 -9.73
C ILE A 55 15.44 5.42 -9.67
N ASP A 56 16.54 5.91 -9.14
CA ASP A 56 16.79 7.34 -8.98
C ASP A 56 17.28 8.02 -10.27
N ALA A 57 17.55 9.33 -10.22
CA ALA A 57 17.98 10.11 -11.35
C ALA A 57 19.25 9.56 -12.04
N ASP A 58 20.21 9.00 -11.29
CA ASP A 58 21.45 8.49 -11.88
C ASP A 58 21.20 7.19 -12.66
N VAL A 59 20.35 6.30 -12.13
CA VAL A 59 19.92 5.08 -12.82
C VAL A 59 19.15 5.46 -14.09
N ILE A 60 18.25 6.43 -14.03
CA ILE A 60 17.45 6.89 -15.17
C ILE A 60 18.35 7.51 -16.26
N LYS A 61 19.30 8.35 -15.88
CA LYS A 61 20.27 8.96 -16.83
C LYS A 61 21.15 7.91 -17.53
N ALA A 62 21.42 6.78 -16.89
CA ALA A 62 22.16 5.66 -17.50
C ALA A 62 21.29 4.84 -18.47
N ALA A 63 19.97 4.93 -18.38
CA ALA A 63 18.98 4.14 -19.10
C ALA A 63 18.64 4.73 -20.49
N LYS A 64 19.62 4.91 -21.36
CA LYS A 64 19.50 5.66 -22.62
C LYS A 64 18.44 5.14 -23.61
N ASN A 65 18.17 3.83 -23.60
CA ASN A 65 17.22 3.19 -24.53
C ASN A 65 15.88 2.86 -23.90
N VAL A 66 15.76 3.00 -22.57
CA VAL A 66 14.56 2.65 -21.83
C VAL A 66 13.40 3.56 -22.23
N LYS A 67 12.26 2.95 -22.53
CA LYS A 67 11.00 3.62 -22.89
C LYS A 67 9.97 3.59 -21.79
N VAL A 68 10.09 2.62 -20.85
CA VAL A 68 9.13 2.42 -19.76
C VAL A 68 9.82 1.88 -18.52
N ILE A 69 9.40 2.42 -17.36
CA ILE A 69 9.65 1.89 -16.02
C ILE A 69 8.32 1.42 -15.48
N SER A 70 8.09 0.11 -15.50
CA SER A 70 6.84 -0.48 -15.04
C SER A 70 6.97 -0.96 -13.60
N LYS A 71 6.18 -0.37 -12.72
CA LYS A 71 6.15 -0.71 -11.29
C LYS A 71 5.26 -1.91 -11.03
N TYR A 72 5.84 -2.95 -10.46
CA TYR A 72 5.12 -4.03 -9.82
C TYR A 72 4.56 -3.52 -8.48
N GLY A 73 3.31 -3.12 -8.45
CA GLY A 73 2.64 -2.47 -7.33
C GLY A 73 2.17 -1.05 -7.63
N VAL A 74 1.73 -0.33 -6.61
CA VAL A 74 1.12 1.01 -6.76
C VAL A 74 2.05 2.15 -6.35
N GLY A 75 2.80 1.98 -5.26
CA GLY A 75 3.64 3.02 -4.70
C GLY A 75 4.88 3.32 -5.55
N LEU A 76 5.25 4.57 -5.68
CA LEU A 76 6.32 5.05 -6.57
C LEU A 76 7.51 5.66 -5.80
N ASN A 77 7.57 5.51 -4.50
CA ASN A 77 8.58 6.13 -3.65
C ASN A 77 10.03 5.76 -4.03
N ASN A 78 10.22 4.65 -4.74
CA ASN A 78 11.51 4.19 -5.23
C ASN A 78 11.81 4.57 -6.69
N ILE A 79 11.00 5.43 -7.34
CA ILE A 79 11.18 5.85 -8.73
C ILE A 79 11.17 7.38 -8.79
N ASP A 80 12.19 7.97 -9.38
CA ASP A 80 12.20 9.41 -9.71
C ASP A 80 11.34 9.66 -10.96
N VAL A 81 10.04 9.84 -10.72
CA VAL A 81 9.04 10.06 -11.78
C VAL A 81 9.33 11.34 -12.56
N LYS A 82 9.83 12.39 -11.88
CA LYS A 82 10.15 13.66 -12.52
C LYS A 82 11.26 13.49 -13.56
N THR A 83 12.39 12.92 -13.13
CA THR A 83 13.51 12.66 -14.04
C THR A 83 13.12 11.71 -15.19
N ALA A 84 12.32 10.66 -14.91
CA ALA A 84 11.83 9.77 -15.96
C ALA A 84 10.98 10.53 -17.00
N THR A 85 10.11 11.43 -16.55
CA THR A 85 9.27 12.25 -17.44
C THR A 85 10.12 13.17 -18.33
N GLU A 86 11.11 13.86 -17.76
CA GLU A 86 12.03 14.74 -18.48
C GLU A 86 12.86 13.99 -19.55
N HIS A 87 13.04 12.66 -19.37
CA HIS A 87 13.72 11.80 -20.34
C HIS A 87 12.78 11.08 -21.31
N GLY A 88 11.48 11.41 -21.32
CA GLY A 88 10.49 10.79 -22.20
C GLY A 88 10.20 9.32 -21.86
N ILE A 89 10.45 8.89 -20.61
CA ILE A 89 10.25 7.53 -20.15
C ILE A 89 8.88 7.41 -19.46
N TYR A 90 8.02 6.53 -19.94
CA TYR A 90 6.78 6.22 -19.24
C TYR A 90 7.07 5.59 -17.88
N VAL A 91 6.38 6.07 -16.86
CA VAL A 91 6.28 5.37 -15.56
C VAL A 91 4.87 4.83 -15.45
N THR A 92 4.75 3.55 -15.14
CA THR A 92 3.46 2.87 -14.99
C THR A 92 3.40 2.12 -13.66
N ASN A 93 2.18 1.87 -13.16
CA ASN A 93 1.96 1.06 -11.95
C ASN A 93 0.80 0.06 -12.15
N THR A 94 0.47 -0.75 -11.13
CA THR A 94 -0.55 -1.81 -11.25
C THR A 94 -1.70 -1.60 -10.26
N PRO A 95 -2.51 -0.52 -10.37
CA PRO A 95 -3.45 -0.08 -9.35
C PRO A 95 -4.66 -1.00 -9.16
N GLU A 96 -4.92 -1.88 -10.12
CA GLU A 96 -6.05 -2.83 -10.08
C GLU A 96 -5.65 -4.23 -9.60
N ALA A 97 -4.35 -4.49 -9.46
CA ALA A 97 -3.88 -5.82 -9.16
C ALA A 97 -4.03 -6.19 -7.68
N ASN A 98 -3.83 -5.23 -6.78
CA ASN A 98 -3.70 -5.50 -5.34
C ASN A 98 -4.76 -4.83 -4.46
N ALA A 99 -5.63 -3.97 -4.99
CA ALA A 99 -6.57 -3.22 -4.17
C ALA A 99 -7.51 -4.12 -3.34
N ASN A 100 -7.95 -5.25 -3.90
CA ASN A 100 -8.79 -6.21 -3.17
C ASN A 100 -8.00 -6.93 -2.06
N VAL A 101 -6.73 -7.27 -2.33
CA VAL A 101 -5.84 -7.95 -1.36
C VAL A 101 -5.63 -7.06 -0.14
N VAL A 102 -5.30 -5.78 -0.35
CA VAL A 102 -5.14 -4.81 0.75
C VAL A 102 -6.46 -4.64 1.52
N ALA A 103 -7.59 -4.56 0.82
CA ALA A 103 -8.89 -4.45 1.50
C ALA A 103 -9.21 -5.69 2.36
N GLU A 104 -8.80 -6.88 1.96
CA GLU A 104 -8.93 -8.09 2.76
C GLU A 104 -8.00 -8.09 3.97
N HIS A 105 -6.78 -7.59 3.80
CA HIS A 105 -5.83 -7.44 4.90
C HIS A 105 -6.35 -6.45 5.97
N VAL A 106 -6.95 -5.32 5.55
CA VAL A 106 -7.62 -4.40 6.48
C VAL A 106 -8.71 -5.11 7.27
N MET A 107 -9.57 -5.88 6.61
CA MET A 107 -10.62 -6.66 7.30
C MET A 107 -10.02 -7.71 8.26
N ALA A 108 -8.90 -8.33 7.88
CA ALA A 108 -8.19 -9.27 8.75
C ALA A 108 -7.64 -8.58 10.01
N LEU A 109 -7.03 -7.41 9.89
CA LEU A 109 -6.58 -6.62 11.04
C LEU A 109 -7.75 -6.22 11.94
N MET A 110 -8.85 -5.70 11.37
CA MET A 110 -10.05 -5.34 12.11
C MET A 110 -10.63 -6.54 12.89
N LEU A 111 -10.74 -7.71 12.24
CA LEU A 111 -11.23 -8.93 12.87
C LEU A 111 -10.29 -9.44 13.97
N ASN A 112 -8.97 -9.40 13.74
CA ASN A 112 -8.01 -9.80 14.76
C ASN A 112 -8.07 -8.90 16.00
N LEU A 113 -8.16 -7.58 15.82
CA LEU A 113 -8.28 -6.62 16.92
C LEU A 113 -9.59 -6.83 17.68
N SER A 114 -10.73 -6.87 17.00
CA SER A 114 -12.05 -7.00 17.65
C SER A 114 -12.25 -8.38 18.31
N LYS A 115 -11.78 -9.46 17.68
CA LYS A 115 -11.91 -10.83 18.20
C LYS A 115 -10.76 -11.24 19.11
N LYS A 116 -9.72 -10.38 19.24
CA LYS A 116 -8.53 -10.62 20.09
C LYS A 116 -7.86 -11.96 19.81
N ILE A 117 -7.86 -12.39 18.53
CA ILE A 117 -7.45 -13.75 18.13
C ILE A 117 -5.99 -14.01 18.52
N MET A 118 -5.08 -13.06 18.29
CA MET A 118 -3.66 -13.24 18.62
C MET A 118 -3.42 -13.38 20.13
N ILE A 119 -4.16 -12.63 20.94
CA ILE A 119 -4.08 -12.74 22.42
C ILE A 119 -4.59 -14.10 22.85
N MET A 120 -5.76 -14.54 22.35
CA MET A 120 -6.34 -15.84 22.66
C MET A 120 -5.43 -17.00 22.26
N ASP A 121 -4.83 -16.95 21.07
CA ASP A 121 -3.88 -17.97 20.60
C ASP A 121 -2.63 -18.02 21.49
N LYS A 122 -2.03 -16.86 21.80
CA LYS A 122 -0.84 -16.76 22.67
C LYS A 122 -1.11 -17.36 24.05
N GLU A 123 -2.20 -16.98 24.68
CA GLU A 123 -2.58 -17.44 26.02
C GLU A 123 -2.87 -18.94 26.04
N LEU A 124 -3.65 -19.44 25.07
CA LEU A 124 -3.96 -20.86 24.98
C LEU A 124 -2.70 -21.72 24.77
N ARG A 125 -1.78 -21.30 23.92
CA ARG A 125 -0.47 -21.97 23.73
C ARG A 125 0.38 -21.93 24.99
N GLY A 126 0.23 -20.89 25.83
CA GLY A 126 0.82 -20.78 27.16
C GLY A 126 0.15 -21.65 28.22
N GLY A 127 -0.91 -22.38 27.88
CA GLY A 127 -1.65 -23.25 28.81
C GLY A 127 -2.80 -22.54 29.53
N ASN A 128 -3.07 -21.27 29.25
CA ASN A 128 -4.11 -20.49 29.89
C ASN A 128 -5.45 -20.65 29.14
N PHE A 129 -6.20 -21.73 29.42
CA PHE A 129 -7.52 -21.93 28.84
C PHE A 129 -8.59 -21.01 29.45
N ASP A 130 -8.34 -20.50 30.67
CA ASP A 130 -9.31 -19.68 31.41
C ASP A 130 -9.34 -18.23 30.93
N ILE A 131 -8.44 -17.83 30.04
CA ILE A 131 -8.45 -16.52 29.38
C ILE A 131 -9.83 -16.17 28.78
N ARG A 132 -10.56 -17.16 28.31
CA ARG A 132 -11.95 -17.04 27.79
C ARG A 132 -12.95 -16.46 28.77
N ASN A 133 -12.66 -16.53 30.07
CA ASN A 133 -13.55 -16.05 31.14
C ASN A 133 -13.30 -14.60 31.50
N VAL A 134 -12.20 -13.99 31.03
CA VAL A 134 -11.76 -12.62 31.37
C VAL A 134 -11.59 -11.71 30.19
N VAL A 135 -11.28 -12.26 29.00
CA VAL A 135 -11.10 -11.48 27.77
C VAL A 135 -12.28 -11.70 26.84
N TYR A 136 -13.05 -10.66 26.60
CA TYR A 136 -14.21 -10.70 25.70
C TYR A 136 -13.88 -10.03 24.37
N SER A 137 -14.40 -10.61 23.28
CA SER A 137 -14.35 -10.06 21.93
C SER A 137 -15.51 -9.11 21.68
N GLU A 138 -15.38 -8.29 20.62
CA GLU A 138 -16.44 -7.41 20.16
C GLU A 138 -16.95 -7.84 18.78
N ASP A 139 -18.22 -7.53 18.47
CA ASP A 139 -18.79 -7.76 17.15
C ASP A 139 -18.58 -6.54 16.25
N LEU A 140 -18.45 -6.78 14.95
CA LEU A 140 -18.40 -5.71 13.95
C LEU A 140 -19.80 -5.22 13.55
N GLU A 141 -20.83 -6.08 13.66
CA GLU A 141 -22.20 -5.73 13.29
C GLU A 141 -22.69 -4.53 14.11
N GLY A 142 -23.24 -3.52 13.42
CA GLY A 142 -23.75 -2.30 14.03
C GLY A 142 -22.69 -1.25 14.40
N LYS A 143 -21.40 -1.62 14.48
CA LYS A 143 -20.29 -0.71 14.71
C LYS A 143 -20.09 0.23 13.52
N THR A 144 -19.42 1.33 13.76
CA THR A 144 -19.11 2.36 12.75
C THR A 144 -17.67 2.25 12.29
N LEU A 145 -17.47 2.12 10.97
CA LEU A 145 -16.17 2.22 10.33
C LEU A 145 -16.00 3.61 9.71
N GLY A 146 -15.00 4.35 10.14
CA GLY A 146 -14.52 5.59 9.53
C GLY A 146 -13.46 5.30 8.48
N ILE A 147 -13.66 5.76 7.26
CA ILE A 147 -12.69 5.63 6.17
C ILE A 147 -12.16 7.00 5.81
N ILE A 148 -10.85 7.14 5.87
CA ILE A 148 -10.14 8.37 5.50
C ILE A 148 -9.38 8.07 4.20
N GLY A 149 -9.84 8.70 3.11
CA GLY A 149 -9.39 8.40 1.74
C GLY A 149 -10.28 7.38 1.04
N LEU A 150 -11.03 7.82 0.02
CA LEU A 150 -12.00 7.02 -0.73
C LEU A 150 -11.52 6.70 -2.15
N GLY A 151 -10.25 6.33 -2.24
CA GLY A 151 -9.68 5.72 -3.42
C GLY A 151 -10.20 4.30 -3.68
N ARG A 152 -9.52 3.54 -4.53
CA ARG A 152 -9.90 2.16 -4.85
C ARG A 152 -9.99 1.26 -3.61
N ILE A 153 -8.98 1.31 -2.74
CA ILE A 153 -8.90 0.47 -1.53
C ILE A 153 -9.98 0.85 -0.54
N GLY A 154 -10.10 2.14 -0.18
CA GLY A 154 -11.10 2.60 0.79
C GLY A 154 -12.53 2.24 0.39
N LYS A 155 -12.89 2.35 -0.91
CA LYS A 155 -14.19 1.91 -1.43
C LYS A 155 -14.42 0.41 -1.31
N LEU A 156 -13.38 -0.42 -1.48
CA LEU A 156 -13.47 -1.87 -1.33
C LEU A 156 -13.60 -2.28 0.14
N VAL A 157 -12.87 -1.64 1.05
CA VAL A 157 -13.00 -1.84 2.50
C VAL A 157 -14.41 -1.47 2.94
N ALA A 158 -14.91 -0.30 2.53
CA ALA A 158 -16.30 0.11 2.80
C ALA A 158 -17.31 -0.93 2.35
N LYS A 159 -17.17 -1.43 1.13
CA LYS A 159 -18.07 -2.45 0.56
C LYS A 159 -18.03 -3.75 1.37
N LYS A 160 -16.85 -4.22 1.77
CA LYS A 160 -16.69 -5.45 2.57
C LYS A 160 -17.28 -5.26 3.98
N ALA A 161 -16.99 -4.16 4.65
CA ALA A 161 -17.52 -3.85 5.98
C ALA A 161 -19.05 -3.70 5.99
N TYR A 162 -19.60 -2.95 5.03
CA TYR A 162 -21.04 -2.73 4.92
C TYR A 162 -21.80 -4.01 4.57
N LYS A 163 -21.37 -4.72 3.50
CA LYS A 163 -22.11 -5.87 2.99
C LYS A 163 -21.85 -7.16 3.77
N GLY A 164 -20.59 -7.38 4.21
CA GLY A 164 -20.21 -8.61 4.90
C GLY A 164 -20.47 -8.59 6.40
N PHE A 165 -20.32 -7.42 7.03
CA PHE A 165 -20.38 -7.28 8.49
C PHE A 165 -21.47 -6.33 8.96
N LYS A 166 -22.31 -5.80 8.08
CA LYS A 166 -23.41 -4.86 8.41
C LYS A 166 -22.95 -3.65 9.25
N MET A 167 -21.72 -3.19 9.03
CA MET A 167 -21.20 -2.01 9.69
C MET A 167 -21.82 -0.75 9.09
N LYS A 168 -21.93 0.31 9.90
CA LYS A 168 -22.16 1.68 9.41
C LYS A 168 -20.85 2.21 8.87
N VAL A 169 -20.87 2.89 7.72
CA VAL A 169 -19.64 3.44 7.12
C VAL A 169 -19.74 4.95 7.00
N LEU A 170 -18.80 5.65 7.61
CA LEU A 170 -18.53 7.07 7.42
C LEU A 170 -17.31 7.24 6.52
N GLY A 171 -17.27 8.28 5.69
CA GLY A 171 -16.13 8.54 4.84
C GLY A 171 -15.76 10.02 4.82
N TYR A 172 -14.46 10.29 4.80
CA TYR A 172 -13.86 11.58 4.56
C TYR A 172 -12.86 11.50 3.41
N ASP A 173 -13.07 12.32 2.39
CA ASP A 173 -12.14 12.54 1.30
C ASP A 173 -12.48 13.88 0.65
N PRO A 174 -11.62 14.91 0.75
CA PRO A 174 -11.91 16.24 0.23
C PRO A 174 -11.88 16.32 -1.31
N TYR A 175 -11.31 15.31 -1.99
CA TYR A 175 -11.14 15.29 -3.44
C TYR A 175 -12.16 14.41 -4.17
N VAL A 176 -13.02 13.69 -3.45
CA VAL A 176 -14.05 12.82 -4.02
C VAL A 176 -15.41 13.50 -3.88
N GLU A 177 -16.04 13.84 -5.00
CA GLU A 177 -17.37 14.47 -5.00
C GLU A 177 -18.50 13.48 -4.73
N HIS A 178 -18.43 12.29 -5.32
CA HIS A 178 -19.50 11.29 -5.25
C HIS A 178 -19.08 10.07 -4.43
N PHE A 179 -19.72 9.89 -3.31
CA PHE A 179 -19.54 8.74 -2.44
C PHE A 179 -20.53 7.62 -2.82
N PRO A 180 -20.12 6.34 -2.79
CA PRO A 180 -21.07 5.23 -2.89
C PRO A 180 -22.17 5.34 -1.83
N SER A 181 -23.40 4.97 -2.16
CA SER A 181 -24.59 5.13 -1.27
C SER A 181 -24.46 4.47 0.09
N MET A 182 -23.59 3.47 0.24
CA MET A 182 -23.31 2.80 1.50
C MET A 182 -22.40 3.61 2.44
N ILE A 183 -21.78 4.69 1.95
CA ILE A 183 -20.84 5.52 2.73
C ILE A 183 -21.51 6.86 3.02
N LYS A 184 -21.71 7.15 4.30
CA LYS A 184 -22.19 8.48 4.71
C LYS A 184 -21.02 9.45 4.69
N ARG A 185 -21.05 10.41 3.75
CA ARG A 185 -20.05 11.48 3.62
C ARG A 185 -19.98 12.32 4.88
N LYS A 186 -18.75 12.69 5.25
CA LYS A 186 -18.41 13.70 6.23
C LYS A 186 -17.51 14.75 5.58
N ASP A 187 -17.80 16.01 5.85
CA ASP A 187 -17.05 17.12 5.29
C ASP A 187 -15.87 17.54 6.17
N GLN A 188 -15.83 17.03 7.43
CA GLN A 188 -14.74 17.26 8.38
C GLN A 188 -14.17 15.93 8.85
N LEU A 189 -12.84 15.85 8.94
CA LEU A 189 -12.11 14.68 9.43
C LEU A 189 -12.52 14.34 10.85
N GLU A 190 -12.64 15.33 11.70
CA GLU A 190 -12.96 15.24 13.11
C GLU A 190 -14.30 14.51 13.35
N GLU A 191 -15.28 14.72 12.48
CA GLU A 191 -16.55 14.02 12.59
C GLU A 191 -16.42 12.49 12.36
N VAL A 192 -15.49 12.10 11.50
CA VAL A 192 -15.19 10.69 11.28
C VAL A 192 -14.49 10.10 12.50
N LEU A 193 -13.48 10.79 13.02
CA LEU A 193 -12.70 10.33 14.18
C LEU A 193 -13.60 10.14 15.41
N GLN A 194 -14.42 11.13 15.75
CA GLN A 194 -15.29 11.12 16.94
C GLN A 194 -16.38 10.02 16.91
N LYS A 195 -16.87 9.66 15.72
CA LYS A 195 -18.06 8.80 15.59
C LYS A 195 -17.72 7.35 15.27
N SER A 196 -16.47 7.03 14.98
CA SER A 196 -16.06 5.71 14.51
C SER A 196 -15.58 4.81 15.64
N ASP A 197 -15.88 3.53 15.53
CA ASP A 197 -15.35 2.46 16.40
C ASP A 197 -14.08 1.84 15.76
N PHE A 198 -13.97 1.93 14.44
CA PHE A 198 -12.80 1.58 13.66
C PHE A 198 -12.47 2.72 12.71
N ILE A 199 -11.20 3.10 12.61
CA ILE A 199 -10.71 4.13 11.69
C ILE A 199 -9.68 3.48 10.76
N SER A 200 -9.90 3.57 9.44
CA SER A 200 -8.98 3.00 8.45
C SER A 200 -8.48 4.06 7.47
N LEU A 201 -7.15 4.15 7.36
CA LEU A 201 -6.45 5.15 6.56
C LEU A 201 -6.08 4.59 5.18
N HIS A 202 -6.41 5.34 4.11
CA HIS A 202 -6.16 4.96 2.71
C HIS A 202 -5.66 6.15 1.90
N LEU A 203 -4.67 6.86 2.43
CA LEU A 203 -4.10 8.07 1.84
C LEU A 203 -2.72 7.83 1.24
N PRO A 204 -2.36 8.51 0.14
CA PRO A 204 -0.95 8.63 -0.26
C PRO A 204 -0.19 9.49 0.74
N LEU A 205 1.13 9.34 0.81
CA LEU A 205 1.98 10.27 1.56
C LEU A 205 2.32 11.46 0.66
N LEU A 206 1.81 12.63 1.04
CA LEU A 206 2.02 13.94 0.43
C LEU A 206 2.35 14.92 1.56
N GLU A 207 2.81 16.12 1.25
CA GLU A 207 2.98 17.18 2.26
C GLU A 207 1.68 17.47 3.02
N SER A 208 0.53 17.44 2.33
CA SER A 208 -0.79 17.69 2.92
C SER A 208 -1.34 16.52 3.75
N THR A 209 -0.76 15.33 3.63
CA THR A 209 -1.21 14.12 4.35
C THR A 209 -0.17 13.62 5.33
N LYS A 210 1.02 14.23 5.36
CA LYS A 210 2.05 13.91 6.34
C LYS A 210 1.53 14.22 7.74
N HIS A 211 1.62 13.21 8.63
CA HIS A 211 1.15 13.31 10.02
C HIS A 211 -0.28 13.86 10.14
N ILE A 212 -1.15 13.56 9.17
CA ILE A 212 -2.56 13.96 9.22
C ILE A 212 -3.29 13.35 10.42
N ILE A 213 -2.75 12.28 10.97
CA ILE A 213 -3.15 11.71 12.25
C ILE A 213 -1.98 11.86 13.23
N SER A 214 -2.17 12.68 14.24
CA SER A 214 -1.22 12.99 15.30
C SER A 214 -1.93 13.05 16.65
N SER A 215 -1.31 13.61 17.67
CA SER A 215 -1.85 13.63 19.04
C SER A 215 -3.24 14.24 19.16
N ASN A 216 -3.55 15.28 18.38
CA ASN A 216 -4.87 15.91 18.42
C ASN A 216 -5.94 14.99 17.83
N GLU A 217 -5.63 14.32 16.74
CA GLU A 217 -6.57 13.42 16.06
C GLU A 217 -6.83 12.16 16.90
N PHE A 218 -5.81 11.60 17.59
CA PHE A 218 -6.02 10.48 18.51
C PHE A 218 -6.94 10.85 19.66
N LYS A 219 -6.78 12.03 20.27
CA LYS A 219 -7.67 12.54 21.34
C LYS A 219 -9.13 12.73 20.91
N LEU A 220 -9.40 12.88 19.63
CA LEU A 220 -10.76 12.97 19.09
C LEU A 220 -11.41 11.59 18.90
N MET A 221 -10.64 10.52 18.88
CA MET A 221 -11.15 9.17 18.73
C MET A 221 -11.83 8.72 20.02
N LYS A 222 -12.63 7.67 19.93
CA LYS A 222 -13.17 7.00 21.14
C LYS A 222 -12.03 6.21 21.81
N ASP A 223 -12.04 6.13 23.12
CA ASP A 223 -11.14 5.28 23.91
C ASP A 223 -11.25 3.79 23.53
N SER A 224 -12.43 3.38 23.06
CA SER A 224 -12.70 2.04 22.52
C SER A 224 -12.36 1.87 21.03
N ALA A 225 -11.86 2.89 20.35
CA ALA A 225 -11.61 2.84 18.91
C ALA A 225 -10.36 2.01 18.56
N PHE A 226 -10.42 1.36 17.39
CA PHE A 226 -9.27 0.71 16.75
C PHE A 226 -8.83 1.49 15.52
N PHE A 227 -7.52 1.73 15.42
CA PHE A 227 -6.92 2.46 14.30
C PHE A 227 -6.18 1.52 13.36
N ILE A 228 -6.40 1.63 12.04
CA ILE A 228 -5.78 0.77 11.02
C ILE A 228 -5.06 1.62 9.98
N ASN A 229 -3.77 1.34 9.76
CA ASN A 229 -3.00 1.95 8.69
C ASN A 229 -2.30 0.88 7.82
N THR A 230 -2.79 0.74 6.59
CA THR A 230 -2.18 -0.08 5.52
C THR A 230 -1.83 0.79 4.30
N SER A 231 -1.72 2.10 4.51
CA SER A 231 -1.46 3.06 3.43
C SER A 231 0.00 3.49 3.35
N ARG A 232 0.43 4.44 4.16
CA ARG A 232 1.82 4.91 4.31
C ARG A 232 2.10 5.28 5.76
N GLY A 233 3.25 4.87 6.30
CA GLY A 233 3.62 5.15 7.69
C GLY A 233 3.65 6.63 8.02
N GLY A 234 4.31 7.45 7.20
CA GLY A 234 4.42 8.89 7.42
C GLY A 234 3.12 9.70 7.35
N THR A 235 1.95 9.07 7.11
CA THR A 235 0.64 9.71 7.29
C THR A 235 0.22 9.80 8.75
N VAL A 236 0.93 9.10 9.63
CA VAL A 236 0.71 9.05 11.08
C VAL A 236 1.98 9.51 11.77
N ASP A 237 1.86 10.33 12.80
CA ASP A 237 2.93 10.57 13.76
C ASP A 237 3.08 9.32 14.64
N GLU A 238 4.11 8.52 14.39
CA GLU A 238 4.32 7.24 15.08
C GLU A 238 4.54 7.41 16.58
N LYS A 239 5.15 8.53 17.01
CA LYS A 239 5.32 8.85 18.43
C LYS A 239 3.99 9.15 19.10
N ALA A 240 3.13 9.92 18.44
CA ALA A 240 1.80 10.21 18.93
C ALA A 240 0.93 8.94 19.02
N LEU A 241 1.06 8.02 18.06
CA LEU A 241 0.39 6.72 18.10
C LEU A 241 0.84 5.88 19.30
N VAL A 242 2.16 5.79 19.54
CA VAL A 242 2.71 5.07 20.70
C VAL A 242 2.14 5.63 21.99
N GLU A 243 2.10 6.94 22.15
CA GLU A 243 1.54 7.56 23.36
C GLU A 243 0.04 7.29 23.51
N ALA A 244 -0.73 7.42 22.43
CA ALA A 244 -2.17 7.12 22.45
C ALA A 244 -2.48 5.67 22.83
N LEU A 245 -1.66 4.71 22.39
CA LEU A 245 -1.79 3.30 22.76
C LEU A 245 -1.42 3.03 24.22
N LYS A 246 -0.35 3.66 24.73
CA LYS A 246 0.11 3.53 26.12
C LYS A 246 -0.87 4.13 27.14
N THR A 247 -1.44 5.27 26.79
CA THR A 247 -2.40 5.98 27.66
C THR A 247 -3.84 5.49 27.49
N ASN A 248 -4.06 4.53 26.59
CA ASN A 248 -5.40 4.02 26.23
C ASN A 248 -6.34 5.13 25.71
N GLU A 249 -5.80 6.13 25.02
CA GLU A 249 -6.61 7.08 24.25
C GLU A 249 -7.35 6.37 23.11
N ILE A 250 -6.78 5.24 22.62
CA ILE A 250 -7.43 4.29 21.71
C ILE A 250 -7.22 2.86 22.19
N ALA A 251 -8.15 1.96 21.87
CA ALA A 251 -8.10 0.57 22.31
C ALA A 251 -6.97 -0.25 21.69
N GLY A 252 -6.58 0.07 20.47
CA GLY A 252 -5.50 -0.64 19.78
C GLY A 252 -5.31 -0.19 18.34
N ALA A 253 -4.25 -0.72 17.69
CA ALA A 253 -3.95 -0.41 16.30
C ALA A 253 -3.54 -1.64 15.49
N GLY A 254 -3.80 -1.58 14.17
CA GLY A 254 -3.32 -2.55 13.17
C GLY A 254 -2.49 -1.83 12.11
N LEU A 255 -1.22 -2.15 11.99
CA LEU A 255 -0.29 -1.47 11.09
C LEU A 255 0.37 -2.45 10.12
N ASP A 256 0.41 -2.07 8.86
CA ASP A 256 1.20 -2.76 7.84
C ASP A 256 2.36 -1.89 7.33
N VAL A 257 2.42 -0.62 7.75
CA VAL A 257 3.38 0.38 7.29
C VAL A 257 3.94 1.20 8.46
N PHE A 258 5.16 1.71 8.32
CA PHE A 258 5.90 2.42 9.36
C PHE A 258 6.51 3.71 8.80
N GLU A 259 6.78 4.70 9.66
CA GLU A 259 7.46 5.95 9.24
C GLU A 259 8.82 5.67 8.60
N MET A 260 9.56 4.73 9.20
CA MET A 260 10.82 4.23 8.65
C MET A 260 10.67 2.76 8.28
N GLU A 261 10.99 2.40 7.05
CA GLU A 261 11.00 1.02 6.56
C GLU A 261 12.38 0.62 6.03
N PRO A 262 13.00 -0.46 6.53
CA PRO A 262 12.53 -1.36 7.60
C PRO A 262 12.49 -0.67 8.97
N PRO A 263 11.48 -1.01 9.81
CA PRO A 263 11.35 -0.42 11.13
C PRO A 263 12.38 -0.95 12.12
N ASN A 264 12.70 -0.14 13.12
CA ASN A 264 13.49 -0.61 14.26
C ASN A 264 12.59 -1.46 15.19
N THR A 265 12.70 -2.78 15.11
CA THR A 265 11.90 -3.71 15.92
C THR A 265 12.19 -3.67 17.42
N LYS A 266 13.19 -2.91 17.88
CA LYS A 266 13.45 -2.62 19.28
C LYS A 266 12.77 -1.33 19.76
N ALA A 267 12.09 -0.59 18.87
CA ALA A 267 11.34 0.59 19.25
C ALA A 267 10.13 0.21 20.12
N GLU A 268 9.71 1.15 20.96
CA GLU A 268 8.64 0.98 21.95
C GLU A 268 7.32 0.48 21.32
N LEU A 269 7.00 0.93 20.12
CA LEU A 269 5.84 0.48 19.36
C LEU A 269 5.69 -1.05 19.34
N PHE A 270 6.80 -1.78 19.15
CA PHE A 270 6.78 -3.25 19.01
C PHE A 270 6.71 -3.99 20.36
N SER A 271 6.74 -3.28 21.48
CA SER A 271 6.56 -3.84 22.81
C SER A 271 5.14 -3.75 23.35
N LEU A 272 4.25 -3.04 22.64
CA LEU A 272 2.86 -2.85 23.05
C LEU A 272 2.02 -4.09 22.75
N ASP A 273 1.16 -4.49 23.69
CA ASP A 273 0.28 -5.66 23.56
C ASP A 273 -1.02 -5.36 22.78
N ASN A 274 -1.38 -4.09 22.62
CA ASN A 274 -2.60 -3.64 21.92
C ASN A 274 -2.37 -3.24 20.48
N ILE A 275 -1.34 -3.79 19.83
CA ILE A 275 -1.00 -3.56 18.43
C ILE A 275 -0.85 -4.87 17.66
N ILE A 276 -1.24 -4.85 16.39
CA ILE A 276 -0.94 -5.91 15.40
C ILE A 276 -0.11 -5.28 14.30
N VAL A 277 1.03 -5.88 13.99
CA VAL A 277 1.96 -5.37 12.97
C VAL A 277 2.22 -6.41 11.89
N THR A 278 2.31 -5.96 10.63
CA THR A 278 2.70 -6.78 9.48
C THR A 278 3.76 -6.04 8.65
N PRO A 279 4.68 -6.75 7.96
CA PRO A 279 5.88 -6.16 7.39
C PRO A 279 5.66 -5.60 5.98
N HIS A 280 4.76 -4.62 5.82
CA HIS A 280 4.34 -4.01 4.54
C HIS A 280 3.97 -5.07 3.49
N SER A 281 3.13 -6.01 3.92
CA SER A 281 2.74 -7.21 3.17
C SER A 281 1.26 -7.25 2.78
N ALA A 282 0.48 -6.22 3.10
CA ALA A 282 -0.96 -6.17 2.82
C ALA A 282 -1.32 -6.41 1.35
N ALA A 283 -0.41 -6.12 0.41
CA ALA A 283 -0.59 -6.35 -1.01
C ALA A 283 -0.13 -7.74 -1.50
N LEU A 284 0.48 -8.55 -0.64
CA LEU A 284 1.20 -9.78 -1.02
C LEU A 284 0.34 -11.03 -0.80
N SER A 285 -0.66 -11.25 -1.64
CA SER A 285 -1.24 -12.59 -1.82
C SER A 285 -0.64 -13.27 -3.05
N LYS A 286 -0.77 -14.59 -3.13
CA LYS A 286 -0.32 -15.36 -4.31
C LYS A 286 -0.97 -14.85 -5.58
N GLU A 287 -2.28 -14.66 -5.57
CA GLU A 287 -3.08 -14.18 -6.69
C GLU A 287 -2.77 -12.71 -7.02
N GLY A 288 -2.63 -11.87 -5.99
CA GLY A 288 -2.25 -10.46 -6.14
C GLY A 288 -0.87 -10.30 -6.75
N SER A 289 0.10 -11.09 -6.29
CA SER A 289 1.46 -11.10 -6.81
C SER A 289 1.51 -11.50 -8.29
N ILE A 290 0.83 -12.58 -8.66
CA ILE A 290 0.70 -13.01 -10.06
C ILE A 290 0.08 -11.87 -10.90
N LYS A 291 -1.02 -11.30 -10.43
CA LYS A 291 -1.71 -10.22 -11.14
C LYS A 291 -0.85 -8.97 -11.31
N MET A 292 -0.12 -8.56 -10.26
CA MET A 292 0.84 -7.45 -10.35
C MET A 292 1.93 -7.71 -11.39
N SER A 293 2.50 -8.93 -11.38
CA SER A 293 3.54 -9.36 -12.31
C SER A 293 3.06 -9.29 -13.76
N VAL A 294 1.89 -9.86 -14.05
CA VAL A 294 1.29 -9.86 -15.41
C VAL A 294 0.92 -8.45 -15.85
N HIS A 295 0.25 -7.65 -14.99
CA HIS A 295 -0.13 -6.27 -15.33
C HIS A 295 1.08 -5.38 -15.61
N ALA A 296 2.18 -5.53 -14.84
CA ALA A 296 3.41 -4.80 -15.10
C ALA A 296 4.05 -5.22 -16.43
N ALA A 297 4.08 -6.52 -16.72
CA ALA A 297 4.57 -7.06 -17.98
C ALA A 297 3.75 -6.61 -19.20
N MET A 298 2.42 -6.55 -19.07
CA MET A 298 1.52 -6.04 -20.13
C MET A 298 1.84 -4.60 -20.50
N GLN A 299 2.10 -3.73 -19.53
CA GLN A 299 2.41 -2.33 -19.79
C GLN A 299 3.79 -2.16 -20.44
N VAL A 300 4.76 -2.99 -20.08
CA VAL A 300 6.06 -3.06 -20.80
C VAL A 300 5.81 -3.40 -22.27
N ASP A 301 5.02 -4.42 -22.56
CA ASP A 301 4.67 -4.84 -23.93
C ASP A 301 3.98 -3.73 -24.73
N GLN A 302 2.95 -3.08 -24.13
CA GLN A 302 2.24 -1.95 -24.75
C GLN A 302 3.20 -0.85 -25.17
N VAL A 303 4.01 -0.33 -24.26
CA VAL A 303 4.93 0.78 -24.56
C VAL A 303 5.99 0.37 -25.57
N LEU A 304 6.55 -0.83 -25.45
CA LEU A 304 7.57 -1.30 -26.41
C LEU A 304 7.00 -1.56 -27.82
N LYS A 305 5.71 -1.74 -27.97
CA LYS A 305 5.00 -1.78 -29.25
C LYS A 305 4.58 -0.40 -29.78
N GLY A 306 4.81 0.66 -29.01
CA GLY A 306 4.39 2.03 -29.36
C GLY A 306 2.94 2.35 -28.98
N GLU A 307 2.32 1.52 -28.15
CA GLU A 307 0.98 1.74 -27.63
C GLU A 307 1.02 2.54 -26.32
N LYS A 308 -0.06 3.26 -26.00
CA LYS A 308 -0.23 3.94 -24.72
C LYS A 308 -0.44 2.91 -23.60
N PRO A 309 0.31 2.98 -22.48
CA PRO A 309 0.11 2.03 -21.39
C PRO A 309 -1.24 2.22 -20.70
N SER A 310 -1.80 1.14 -20.16
CA SER A 310 -3.12 1.13 -19.51
C SER A 310 -3.17 2.00 -18.24
N TRP A 311 -2.08 2.08 -17.48
CA TRP A 311 -2.00 2.84 -16.22
C TRP A 311 -0.75 3.70 -16.15
N PRO A 312 -0.64 4.75 -17.02
CA PRO A 312 0.46 5.70 -16.96
C PRO A 312 0.35 6.56 -15.69
N VAL A 313 1.48 6.84 -15.06
CA VAL A 313 1.56 7.72 -13.90
C VAL A 313 1.98 9.12 -14.32
N ASN A 314 2.78 9.22 -15.38
CA ASN A 314 3.25 10.47 -15.95
C ASN A 314 2.75 10.67 -17.38
N ASN A 315 2.82 11.91 -17.86
CA ASN A 315 2.56 12.24 -19.26
C ASN A 315 3.90 12.61 -19.93
N VAL A 316 4.30 11.82 -20.92
CA VAL A 316 5.54 12.01 -21.69
C VAL A 316 5.31 12.45 -23.12
N GLU A 317 4.07 12.65 -23.56
CA GLU A 317 3.71 12.95 -24.95
C GLU A 317 4.46 14.17 -25.49
N GLN A 318 4.62 15.21 -24.69
CA GLN A 318 5.38 16.42 -25.05
C GLN A 318 6.89 16.18 -25.27
N TYR A 319 7.44 15.09 -24.73
CA TYR A 319 8.85 14.74 -24.85
C TYR A 319 9.13 13.70 -25.95
N LEU A 320 8.09 13.02 -26.45
CA LEU A 320 8.18 12.03 -27.51
C LEU A 320 8.13 12.67 -28.92
N TYR A 321 7.50 13.85 -29.04
CA TYR A 321 7.25 14.54 -30.30
C TYR A 321 8.00 15.88 -30.44
N GLY A 322 8.86 16.24 -29.48
CA GLY A 322 9.63 17.48 -29.43
C GLY A 322 11.11 17.27 -29.75
N GLY A 323 11.40 16.74 -30.94
CA GLY A 323 12.75 16.59 -31.49
C GLY A 323 12.77 16.87 -32.97
#